data_f01831245dc6d2ed4feed75e1bcfa8b3
#
_entry.id   f01831245dc6d2ed4feed75e1bcfa8b3
#
_cell.length_a   1.000
_cell.length_b   1.000
_cell.length_c   1.000
_cell.angle_alpha   90.00
_cell.angle_beta   90.00
_cell.angle_gamma   90.00
#
_symmetry.space_group_name_H-M   'P 1'
#
loop_
_entity.id
_entity.type
_entity.pdbx_description
1 polymer ?
#
loop_
_entity_poly.entity_id
_entity_poly.type
_entity_poly.pdbx_seq_one_letter_code
_entity_poly.pdbx_strand_id
1 'polypeptide(L)'
;MRNRLVFQRLPKNLDRRQMLFLDGIRFSVEIAETAYGRLCKTLLTLANSVIQKKKVRIGVLTVRATSDAWAIIDSVYRLCGLLRQMRGVKQNTPSLNLLFREAEKVEASRNTVQHLNNEISNLISKELPVWGTLSWVAIPNPTNDLWYTCSLAPGTVFARQIPIINPVGKEPKPPMI
;
A
#
# COMPACT_ATOMS: atom_id res chain seq x y z
N MET A 1 6.87 -2.43 20.23
CA MET A 1 5.96 -1.66 21.13
C MET A 1 4.84 -1.07 20.29
N ARG A 2 3.60 -1.55 20.45
CA ARG A 2 2.45 -0.98 19.75
C ARG A 2 2.10 0.34 20.43
N ASN A 3 2.42 1.47 19.82
CA ASN A 3 1.77 2.74 20.14
C ASN A 3 0.28 2.57 19.77
N ARG A 4 -0.53 2.17 20.76
CA ARG A 4 -1.98 2.23 20.62
C ARG A 4 -2.34 3.68 20.37
N LEU A 5 -3.03 3.93 19.28
CA LEU A 5 -3.43 5.22 18.79
C LEU A 5 -3.90 6.16 19.89
N VAL A 6 -3.38 7.37 19.83
CA VAL A 6 -3.61 8.48 20.76
C VAL A 6 -5.09 8.88 20.88
N PHE A 7 -5.96 8.39 19.98
CA PHE A 7 -7.37 8.76 19.89
C PHE A 7 -8.35 7.72 20.46
N GLN A 8 -7.99 7.02 21.53
CA GLN A 8 -8.95 6.10 22.16
C GLN A 8 -10.18 6.80 22.78
N ARG A 9 -10.08 8.10 23.05
CA ARG A 9 -11.21 8.92 23.52
C ARG A 9 -11.19 10.26 22.82
N LEU A 10 -12.27 10.57 22.12
CA LEU A 10 -12.45 11.89 21.55
C LEU A 10 -12.58 12.95 22.67
N PRO A 11 -12.05 14.18 22.46
CA PRO A 11 -12.27 15.27 23.40
C PRO A 11 -13.76 15.55 23.62
N LYS A 12 -14.17 15.82 24.84
CA LYS A 12 -15.58 16.00 25.22
C LYS A 12 -16.27 17.25 24.62
N ASN A 13 -15.47 18.23 24.20
CA ASN A 13 -15.96 19.55 23.74
C ASN A 13 -15.99 19.69 22.21
N LEU A 14 -16.03 18.60 21.48
CA LEU A 14 -16.13 18.60 20.03
C LEU A 14 -17.59 18.70 19.59
N ASP A 15 -17.85 19.48 18.54
CA ASP A 15 -19.13 19.41 17.86
C ASP A 15 -19.26 18.07 17.08
N ARG A 16 -20.50 17.75 16.68
CA ARG A 16 -20.80 16.48 16.00
C ARG A 16 -20.00 16.33 14.69
N ARG A 17 -19.77 17.41 13.98
CA ARG A 17 -19.02 17.41 12.72
C ARG A 17 -17.55 17.11 12.96
N GLN A 18 -16.94 17.75 13.96
CA GLN A 18 -15.56 17.49 14.36
C GLN A 18 -15.37 16.04 14.82
N MET A 19 -16.32 15.49 15.59
CA MET A 19 -16.29 14.09 16.01
C MET A 19 -16.28 13.14 14.82
N LEU A 20 -17.12 13.37 13.80
CA LEU A 20 -17.17 12.54 12.59
C LEU A 20 -15.87 12.61 11.78
N PHE A 21 -15.26 13.80 11.65
CA PHE A 21 -13.96 13.93 10.99
C PHE A 21 -12.87 13.16 11.72
N LEU A 22 -12.77 13.31 13.04
CA LEU A 22 -11.76 12.60 13.83
C LEU A 22 -11.96 11.08 13.82
N ASP A 23 -13.20 10.64 13.86
CA ASP A 23 -13.55 9.22 13.76
C ASP A 23 -13.15 8.64 12.38
N GLY A 24 -13.46 9.37 11.31
CA GLY A 24 -13.05 9.01 9.96
C GLY A 24 -11.53 8.98 9.79
N ILE A 25 -10.80 9.95 10.34
CA ILE A 25 -9.34 9.98 10.36
C ILE A 25 -8.80 8.77 11.08
N ARG A 26 -9.30 8.50 12.30
CA ARG A 26 -8.89 7.34 13.10
C ARG A 26 -9.06 6.04 12.34
N PHE A 27 -10.26 5.78 11.81
CA PHE A 27 -10.53 4.55 11.07
C PHE A 27 -9.67 4.44 9.81
N SER A 28 -9.42 5.54 9.09
CA SER A 28 -8.54 5.53 7.92
C SER A 28 -7.12 5.07 8.30
N VAL A 29 -6.59 5.56 9.42
CA VAL A 29 -5.26 5.15 9.92
C VAL A 29 -5.29 3.68 10.36
N GLU A 30 -6.27 3.27 11.17
CA GLU A 30 -6.37 1.89 11.69
C GLU A 30 -6.52 0.85 10.56
N ILE A 31 -7.29 1.16 9.52
CA ILE A 31 -7.44 0.30 8.35
C ILE A 31 -6.12 0.20 7.61
N ALA A 32 -5.44 1.34 7.35
CA ALA A 32 -4.15 1.35 6.66
C ALA A 32 -3.09 0.55 7.42
N GLU A 33 -2.95 0.74 8.74
CA GLU A 33 -2.00 0.00 9.58
C GLU A 33 -2.30 -1.51 9.59
N THR A 34 -3.58 -1.87 9.71
CA THR A 34 -4.01 -3.27 9.71
C THR A 34 -3.72 -3.94 8.38
N ALA A 35 -4.08 -3.28 7.28
CA ALA A 35 -3.81 -3.76 5.93
C ALA A 35 -2.31 -3.86 5.65
N TYR A 36 -1.51 -2.87 6.06
CA TYR A 36 -0.06 -2.89 5.92
C TYR A 36 0.57 -4.08 6.67
N GLY A 37 0.16 -4.32 7.91
CA GLY A 37 0.66 -5.45 8.68
C GLY A 37 0.34 -6.82 8.05
N ARG A 38 -0.84 -6.97 7.42
CA ARG A 38 -1.22 -8.18 6.66
C ARG A 38 -0.44 -8.27 5.35
N LEU A 39 -0.33 -7.15 4.63
CA LEU A 39 0.42 -7.07 3.37
C LEU A 39 1.86 -7.52 3.57
N CYS A 40 2.58 -6.96 4.54
CA CYS A 40 3.97 -7.34 4.84
C CYS A 40 4.11 -8.85 5.10
N LYS A 41 3.20 -9.45 5.89
CA LYS A 41 3.21 -10.90 6.15
C LYS A 41 2.96 -11.72 4.88
N THR A 42 2.03 -11.28 4.04
CA THR A 42 1.69 -11.95 2.78
C THR A 42 2.85 -11.89 1.80
N LEU A 43 3.48 -10.71 1.64
CA LEU A 43 4.62 -10.51 0.76
C LEU A 43 5.85 -11.30 1.22
N LEU A 44 6.12 -11.36 2.53
CA LEU A 44 7.18 -12.20 3.07
C LEU A 44 6.91 -13.69 2.82
N THR A 45 5.65 -14.14 2.96
CA THR A 45 5.26 -15.52 2.66
C THR A 45 5.46 -15.85 1.18
N LEU A 46 5.09 -14.94 0.29
CA LEU A 46 5.32 -15.07 -1.16
C LEU A 46 6.82 -15.19 -1.46
N ALA A 47 7.64 -14.27 -0.95
CA ALA A 47 9.09 -14.31 -1.14
C ALA A 47 9.69 -15.62 -0.65
N ASN A 48 9.38 -16.03 0.59
CA ASN A 48 9.87 -17.27 1.17
C ASN A 48 9.44 -18.51 0.38
N SER A 49 8.22 -18.53 -0.16
CA SER A 49 7.73 -19.66 -0.96
C SER A 49 8.54 -19.87 -2.23
N VAL A 50 8.95 -18.78 -2.87
CA VAL A 50 9.78 -18.84 -4.08
C VAL A 50 11.21 -19.23 -3.75
N ILE A 51 11.82 -18.58 -2.74
CA ILE A 51 13.20 -18.83 -2.33
C ILE A 51 13.37 -20.29 -1.87
N GLN A 52 12.42 -20.80 -1.10
CA GLN A 52 12.47 -22.16 -0.53
C GLN A 52 11.79 -23.20 -1.43
N LYS A 53 11.34 -22.83 -2.63
CA LYS A 53 10.59 -23.68 -3.57
C LYS A 53 9.41 -24.40 -2.91
N LYS A 54 8.76 -23.77 -1.94
CA LYS A 54 7.60 -24.36 -1.24
C LYS A 54 6.34 -24.20 -2.08
N LYS A 55 5.55 -25.28 -2.16
CA LYS A 55 4.22 -25.20 -2.79
C LYS A 55 3.26 -24.40 -1.91
N VAL A 56 2.85 -23.23 -2.38
CA VAL A 56 1.81 -22.39 -1.77
C VAL A 56 0.74 -22.05 -2.82
N ARG A 57 -0.43 -21.65 -2.35
CA ARG A 57 -1.49 -21.15 -3.25
C ARG A 57 -1.19 -19.70 -3.62
N ILE A 58 -0.25 -19.51 -4.57
CA ILE A 58 0.23 -18.18 -5.00
C ILE A 58 -0.96 -17.27 -5.37
N GLY A 59 -1.95 -17.76 -6.13
CA GLY A 59 -3.11 -16.96 -6.52
C GLY A 59 -3.89 -16.39 -5.33
N VAL A 60 -4.08 -17.17 -4.25
CA VAL A 60 -4.74 -16.69 -3.03
C VAL A 60 -3.93 -15.61 -2.34
N LEU A 61 -2.61 -15.79 -2.25
CA LEU A 61 -1.71 -14.81 -1.64
C LEU A 61 -1.63 -13.53 -2.49
N THR A 62 -1.63 -13.66 -3.81
CA THR A 62 -1.70 -12.53 -4.75
C THR A 62 -2.93 -11.69 -4.51
N VAL A 63 -4.13 -12.32 -4.48
CA VAL A 63 -5.38 -11.60 -4.21
C VAL A 63 -5.36 -10.91 -2.86
N ARG A 64 -4.86 -11.57 -1.81
CA ARG A 64 -4.72 -10.95 -0.47
C ARG A 64 -3.79 -9.75 -0.48
N ALA A 65 -2.61 -9.89 -1.08
CA ALA A 65 -1.63 -8.80 -1.17
C ALA A 65 -2.21 -7.59 -1.93
N THR A 66 -2.84 -7.84 -3.08
CA THR A 66 -3.50 -6.79 -3.88
C THR A 66 -4.63 -6.12 -3.10
N SER A 67 -5.48 -6.90 -2.43
CA SER A 67 -6.59 -6.38 -1.61
C SER A 67 -6.10 -5.50 -0.45
N ASP A 68 -5.05 -5.94 0.26
CA ASP A 68 -4.46 -5.16 1.35
C ASP A 68 -3.76 -3.89 0.83
N ALA A 69 -3.08 -3.95 -0.32
CA ALA A 69 -2.48 -2.77 -0.95
C ALA A 69 -3.56 -1.74 -1.33
N TRP A 70 -4.67 -2.17 -1.91
CA TRP A 70 -5.77 -1.29 -2.25
C TRP A 70 -6.48 -0.72 -1.03
N ALA A 71 -6.60 -1.47 0.05
CA ALA A 71 -7.13 -0.97 1.32
C ALA A 71 -6.24 0.16 1.89
N ILE A 72 -4.92 0.07 1.74
CA ILE A 72 -3.99 1.14 2.14
C ILE A 72 -4.20 2.37 1.25
N ILE A 73 -4.21 2.20 -0.07
CA ILE A 73 -4.40 3.28 -1.05
C ILE A 73 -5.69 4.06 -0.77
N ASP A 74 -6.82 3.36 -0.63
CA ASP A 74 -8.12 3.98 -0.36
C ASP A 74 -8.16 4.69 1.01
N SER A 75 -7.54 4.09 2.02
CA SER A 75 -7.47 4.67 3.37
C SER A 75 -6.61 5.94 3.41
N VAL A 76 -5.46 5.96 2.73
CA VAL A 76 -4.61 7.15 2.62
C VAL A 76 -5.32 8.28 1.86
N TYR A 77 -6.00 7.95 0.77
CA TYR A 77 -6.81 8.92 0.02
C TYR A 77 -7.90 9.55 0.90
N ARG A 78 -8.67 8.73 1.64
CA ARG A 78 -9.71 9.20 2.56
C ARG A 78 -9.13 10.05 3.68
N LEU A 79 -8.02 9.62 4.28
CA LEU A 79 -7.30 10.37 5.31
C LEU A 79 -6.94 11.78 4.83
N CYS A 80 -6.33 11.89 3.65
CA CYS A 80 -5.96 13.18 3.07
C CYS A 80 -7.18 14.06 2.78
N GLY A 81 -8.26 13.49 2.25
CA GLY A 81 -9.51 14.20 2.02
C GLY A 81 -10.13 14.76 3.31
N LEU A 82 -10.15 13.96 4.37
CA LEU A 82 -10.66 14.38 5.69
C LEU A 82 -9.79 15.47 6.31
N LEU A 83 -8.46 15.32 6.26
CA LEU A 83 -7.52 16.31 6.79
C LEU A 83 -7.63 17.66 6.06
N ARG A 84 -7.80 17.66 4.73
CA ARG A 84 -8.00 18.90 3.93
C ARG A 84 -9.28 19.65 4.30
N GLN A 85 -10.33 18.94 4.72
CA GLN A 85 -11.64 19.51 5.02
C GLN A 85 -11.85 19.84 6.50
N MET A 86 -11.01 19.33 7.38
CA MET A 86 -11.15 19.51 8.83
C MET A 86 -10.81 20.95 9.24
N ARG A 87 -11.78 21.65 9.84
CA ARG A 87 -11.56 22.99 10.40
C ARG A 87 -10.60 22.93 11.58
N GLY A 88 -9.72 23.91 11.69
CA GLY A 88 -8.75 24.02 12.82
C GLY A 88 -7.43 23.26 12.59
N VAL A 89 -7.32 22.48 11.52
CA VAL A 89 -6.05 21.88 11.10
C VAL A 89 -5.25 22.94 10.33
N LYS A 90 -4.02 23.25 10.80
CA LYS A 90 -3.11 24.14 10.08
C LYS A 90 -2.56 23.40 8.86
N GLN A 91 -3.14 23.66 7.69
CA GLN A 91 -2.83 22.97 6.43
C GLN A 91 -1.35 23.08 6.00
N ASN A 92 -0.67 24.16 6.37
CA ASN A 92 0.70 24.46 5.94
C ASN A 92 1.78 23.98 6.93
N THR A 93 1.52 22.89 7.66
CA THR A 93 2.58 22.29 8.48
C THR A 93 3.51 21.41 7.64
N PRO A 94 4.83 21.37 7.91
CA PRO A 94 5.77 20.55 7.15
C PRO A 94 5.35 19.07 7.03
N SER A 95 4.82 18.49 8.11
CA SER A 95 4.38 17.10 8.14
C SER A 95 3.17 16.84 7.24
N LEU A 96 2.18 17.77 7.20
CA LEU A 96 1.02 17.63 6.32
C LEU A 96 1.39 17.86 4.86
N ASN A 97 2.27 18.83 4.59
CA ASN A 97 2.76 19.07 3.23
C ASN A 97 3.48 17.84 2.69
N LEU A 98 4.31 17.18 3.51
CA LEU A 98 4.97 15.93 3.13
C LEU A 98 3.94 14.82 2.87
N LEU A 99 2.97 14.64 3.78
CA LEU A 99 1.90 13.64 3.61
C LEU A 99 1.12 13.87 2.31
N PHE A 100 0.68 15.09 2.04
CA PHE A 100 -0.11 15.40 0.86
C PHE A 100 0.70 15.20 -0.43
N ARG A 101 1.95 15.61 -0.46
CA ARG A 101 2.85 15.39 -1.60
C ARG A 101 3.03 13.90 -1.91
N GLU A 102 3.28 13.07 -0.91
CA GLU A 102 3.41 11.63 -1.12
C GLU A 102 2.08 10.98 -1.47
N ALA A 103 0.96 11.51 -0.98
CA ALA A 103 -0.37 11.01 -1.30
C ALA A 103 -0.83 11.33 -2.74
N GLU A 104 -0.23 12.28 -3.44
CA GLU A 104 -0.56 12.58 -4.85
C GLU A 104 -0.37 11.35 -5.74
N LYS A 105 0.69 10.57 -5.50
CA LYS A 105 0.95 9.31 -6.21
C LYS A 105 -0.13 8.26 -5.96
N VAL A 106 -0.63 8.23 -4.71
CA VAL A 106 -1.71 7.33 -4.28
C VAL A 106 -3.03 7.72 -4.96
N GLU A 107 -3.31 9.03 -5.05
CA GLU A 107 -4.51 9.58 -5.70
C GLU A 107 -4.54 9.23 -7.20
N ALA A 108 -3.43 9.37 -7.91
CA ALA A 108 -3.30 9.00 -9.31
C ALA A 108 -3.60 7.50 -9.53
N SER A 109 -3.00 6.62 -8.72
CA SER A 109 -3.23 5.17 -8.79
C SER A 109 -4.69 4.82 -8.52
N ARG A 110 -5.31 5.45 -7.51
CA ARG A 110 -6.72 5.24 -7.17
C ARG A 110 -7.65 5.65 -8.31
N ASN A 111 -7.42 6.80 -8.91
CA ASN A 111 -8.24 7.30 -10.00
C ASN A 111 -8.21 6.36 -11.20
N THR A 112 -7.06 5.81 -11.58
CA THR A 112 -6.93 4.84 -12.66
C THR A 112 -7.82 3.62 -12.43
N VAL A 113 -7.84 3.07 -11.21
CA VAL A 113 -8.65 1.87 -10.92
C VAL A 113 -10.14 2.19 -10.78
N GLN A 114 -10.50 3.35 -10.21
CA GLN A 114 -11.91 3.74 -10.12
C GLN A 114 -12.54 4.02 -11.50
N HIS A 115 -11.75 4.48 -12.44
CA HIS A 115 -12.18 4.74 -13.82
C HIS A 115 -11.68 3.66 -14.79
N LEU A 116 -11.51 2.44 -14.29
CA LEU A 116 -10.95 1.31 -15.04
C LEU A 116 -11.62 1.12 -16.40
N ASN A 117 -12.94 1.25 -16.49
CA ASN A 117 -13.67 1.10 -17.75
C ASN A 117 -13.18 2.06 -18.85
N ASN A 118 -12.75 3.27 -18.44
CA ASN A 118 -12.24 4.28 -19.36
C ASN A 118 -10.74 4.10 -19.64
N GLU A 119 -10.03 3.44 -18.73
CA GLU A 119 -8.57 3.28 -18.78
C GLU A 119 -8.12 1.97 -19.43
N ILE A 120 -9.03 1.02 -19.70
CA ILE A 120 -8.66 -0.30 -20.26
C ILE A 120 -7.85 -0.15 -21.56
N SER A 121 -8.26 0.71 -22.50
CA SER A 121 -7.54 0.89 -23.77
C SER A 121 -6.12 1.45 -23.55
N ASN A 122 -5.95 2.35 -22.59
CA ASN A 122 -4.67 2.92 -22.22
C ASN A 122 -3.77 1.87 -21.53
N LEU A 123 -4.34 1.05 -20.66
CA LEU A 123 -3.62 -0.04 -20.00
C LEU A 123 -3.15 -1.11 -21.01
N ILE A 124 -4.00 -1.45 -21.98
CA ILE A 124 -3.64 -2.39 -23.06
C ILE A 124 -2.50 -1.82 -23.89
N SER A 125 -2.59 -0.57 -24.34
CA SER A 125 -1.57 0.05 -25.19
C SER A 125 -0.21 0.17 -24.50
N LYS A 126 -0.19 0.26 -23.17
CA LYS A 126 1.03 0.35 -22.35
C LYS A 126 1.46 -0.97 -21.74
N GLU A 127 0.76 -2.07 -22.03
CA GLU A 127 0.99 -3.39 -21.43
C GLU A 127 1.04 -3.39 -19.90
N LEU A 128 0.19 -2.57 -19.28
CA LEU A 128 0.15 -2.41 -17.83
C LEU A 128 -0.87 -3.35 -17.16
N PRO A 129 -0.54 -3.94 -16.02
CA PRO A 129 -1.49 -4.75 -15.27
C PRO A 129 -2.61 -3.89 -14.67
N VAL A 130 -3.84 -4.35 -14.79
CA VAL A 130 -5.05 -3.64 -14.33
C VAL A 130 -4.99 -3.22 -12.84
N TRP A 131 -4.43 -4.08 -12.00
CA TRP A 131 -4.36 -3.88 -10.55
C TRP A 131 -3.03 -3.26 -10.09
N GLY A 132 -2.20 -2.82 -11.03
CA GLY A 132 -0.87 -2.29 -10.76
C GLY A 132 0.14 -3.38 -10.41
N THR A 133 1.31 -2.96 -9.98
CA THR A 133 2.42 -3.85 -9.59
C THR A 133 2.83 -3.56 -8.15
N LEU A 134 3.00 -4.60 -7.36
CA LEU A 134 3.59 -4.51 -6.03
C LEU A 134 5.07 -4.84 -6.12
N SER A 135 5.93 -3.94 -5.64
CA SER A 135 7.37 -4.18 -5.56
C SER A 135 7.84 -4.00 -4.12
N TRP A 136 8.68 -4.91 -3.64
CA TRP A 136 9.19 -4.87 -2.27
C TRP A 136 10.57 -5.51 -2.15
N VAL A 137 11.25 -5.21 -1.06
CA VAL A 137 12.47 -5.89 -0.66
C VAL A 137 12.14 -6.92 0.42
N ALA A 138 12.54 -8.15 0.24
CA ALA A 138 12.42 -9.20 1.24
C ALA A 138 13.79 -9.55 1.82
N ILE A 139 13.85 -9.65 3.15
CA ILE A 139 15.01 -10.11 3.91
C ILE A 139 14.57 -11.36 4.68
N PRO A 140 14.65 -12.55 4.07
CA PRO A 140 14.13 -13.79 4.67
C PRO A 140 14.84 -14.19 5.95
N ASN A 141 16.14 -13.88 6.02
CA ASN A 141 16.96 -14.13 7.20
C ASN A 141 17.82 -12.90 7.48
N PRO A 142 17.54 -12.17 8.57
CA PRO A 142 18.32 -10.99 8.94
C PRO A 142 19.80 -11.25 9.26
N THR A 143 20.17 -12.50 9.52
CA THR A 143 21.57 -12.87 9.82
C THR A 143 22.40 -13.09 8.56
N ASN A 144 21.75 -13.24 7.41
CA ASN A 144 22.42 -13.35 6.12
C ASN A 144 22.16 -12.04 5.38
N ASP A 145 23.21 -11.36 4.95
CA ASP A 145 23.11 -10.10 4.16
C ASP A 145 22.49 -10.30 2.77
N LEU A 146 21.52 -11.23 2.66
CA LEU A 146 20.81 -11.57 1.44
C LEU A 146 19.50 -10.79 1.33
N TRP A 147 19.46 -9.89 0.37
CA TRP A 147 18.29 -9.08 0.04
C TRP A 147 17.71 -9.53 -1.30
N TYR A 148 16.39 -9.63 -1.35
CA TYR A 148 15.68 -9.99 -2.57
C TYR A 148 14.76 -8.87 -2.98
N THR A 149 14.90 -8.35 -4.19
CA THR A 149 13.90 -7.49 -4.81
C THR A 149 12.83 -8.36 -5.43
N CYS A 150 11.60 -8.15 -5.02
CA CYS A 150 10.45 -8.92 -5.47
C CYS A 150 9.46 -7.99 -6.20
N SER A 151 8.79 -8.51 -7.22
CA SER A 151 7.73 -7.83 -7.93
C SER A 151 6.57 -8.79 -8.18
N LEU A 152 5.34 -8.30 -8.06
CA LEU A 152 4.11 -9.04 -8.27
C LEU A 152 3.15 -8.19 -9.10
N ALA A 153 2.86 -8.62 -10.32
CA ALA A 153 1.85 -8.02 -11.19
C ALA A 153 0.64 -8.97 -11.26
N PRO A 154 -0.45 -8.66 -10.54
CA PRO A 154 -1.65 -9.50 -10.57
C PRO A 154 -2.38 -9.35 -11.90
N GLY A 155 -2.91 -10.46 -12.42
CA GLY A 155 -3.68 -10.50 -13.66
C GLY A 155 -3.44 -11.78 -14.46
N THR A 156 -4.11 -11.89 -15.59
CA THR A 156 -3.97 -13.05 -16.51
C THR A 156 -3.31 -12.67 -17.83
N VAL A 157 -3.46 -11.42 -18.28
CA VAL A 157 -2.97 -10.96 -19.59
C VAL A 157 -1.52 -10.49 -19.49
N PHE A 158 -1.21 -9.65 -18.52
CA PHE A 158 0.13 -9.10 -18.30
C PHE A 158 0.78 -9.62 -17.02
N ALA A 159 0.29 -10.76 -16.52
CA ALA A 159 0.79 -11.35 -15.29
C ALA A 159 2.24 -11.83 -15.46
N ARG A 160 3.18 -11.09 -14.93
CA ARG A 160 4.52 -11.58 -14.66
C ARG A 160 4.65 -11.83 -13.16
N GLN A 161 4.36 -13.04 -12.75
CA GLN A 161 4.57 -13.50 -11.37
C GLN A 161 6.02 -13.96 -11.23
N ILE A 162 6.96 -13.05 -11.30
CA ILE A 162 8.35 -13.40 -11.07
C ILE A 162 8.90 -12.45 -10.02
N PRO A 163 9.22 -12.95 -8.81
CA PRO A 163 10.11 -12.24 -7.93
C PRO A 163 11.46 -12.09 -8.66
N ILE A 164 11.86 -10.86 -8.94
CA ILE A 164 13.18 -10.60 -9.44
C ILE A 164 14.11 -10.76 -8.26
N ILE A 165 14.82 -11.88 -8.23
CA ILE A 165 15.81 -12.16 -7.21
C ILE A 165 17.08 -11.44 -7.62
N ASN A 166 17.46 -10.39 -6.89
CA ASN A 166 18.78 -9.80 -6.99
C ASN A 166 19.69 -10.50 -5.96
N PRO A 167 20.62 -11.34 -6.38
CA PRO A 167 21.51 -11.99 -5.43
C PRO A 167 22.51 -10.98 -4.88
N VAL A 168 22.60 -10.98 -3.57
CA VAL A 168 23.74 -10.60 -2.72
C VAL A 168 24.48 -9.29 -2.96
N GLY A 169 24.48 -8.41 -1.96
CA GLY A 169 25.55 -7.45 -1.72
C GLY A 169 25.56 -6.18 -2.56
N LYS A 170 24.54 -5.93 -3.38
CA LYS A 170 24.33 -4.64 -4.06
C LYS A 170 22.99 -4.05 -3.61
N GLU A 171 22.99 -2.74 -3.34
CA GLU A 171 21.73 -2.04 -3.07
C GLU A 171 20.65 -2.45 -4.07
N PRO A 172 19.45 -2.80 -3.59
CA PRO A 172 18.37 -3.17 -4.49
C PRO A 172 18.06 -1.98 -5.39
N LYS A 173 18.32 -2.12 -6.67
CA LYS A 173 17.87 -1.14 -7.65
C LYS A 173 16.34 -1.27 -7.71
N PRO A 174 15.60 -0.16 -7.61
CA PRO A 174 14.17 -0.20 -7.84
C PRO A 174 13.92 -0.80 -9.23
N PRO A 175 12.90 -1.66 -9.40
CA PRO A 175 12.56 -2.18 -10.71
C PRO A 175 12.31 -0.99 -11.64
N MET A 176 12.95 -1.00 -12.80
CA MET A 176 12.62 -0.04 -13.84
C MET A 176 11.15 -0.28 -14.25
N ILE A 177 10.34 0.74 -14.06
CA ILE A 177 8.95 0.80 -14.49
C ILE A 177 8.92 1.00 -16.00
#